data_d5417fdaff91628674114fc798429f67
#
_entry.id   d5417fdaff91628674114fc798429f67
#
_cell.length_a   1.000
_cell.length_b   1.000
_cell.length_c   1.000
_cell.angle_alpha   90.00
_cell.angle_beta   90.00
_cell.angle_gamma   90.00
#
_symmetry.space_group_name_H-M   'P 1'
#
loop_
_entity.id
_entity.type
_entity.pdbx_description
1 polymer ?
#
loop_
_entity_poly.entity_id
_entity_poly.type
_entity_poly.pdbx_seq_one_letter_code
_entity_poly.pdbx_strand_id
1 'polypeptide(L)'
;MNASQVPFIGTPLPGPKAQAMLEREKLWVSQNYVKDYPLVVEKAAGMVLTDLDGNRFLDFAAGIAVCATGHCHPKVVEAIQKQAARFIHLCAIDFYYPQVVELAERLAALAPGASRKRVYFANSGAEGIETALKLARLRTGRQKIVSCFGAFHGRTMGALSLTASKATQRMGYGPFLPEVHHTHFASCYRCPVGRDPETCDVECLDLLEKTLFKTVAPPEEIAAIVVEPVQGEGGYCVPKREFLDRIAALCKEHGILLIADEVQSGFGRTGKMFACEHFGLEPDILVLAKGIASGMPISAVVASDELMQWRSGGHGSTFGGNPVSCEAALATIEVLEDGLVDNAAKMGDYLK
;
A
#
# COMPACT_ATOMS: atom_id res chain seq x y z
N MET A 1 14.80 16.27 -21.07
CA MET A 1 15.10 15.22 -22.08
C MET A 1 13.99 15.21 -23.09
N ASN A 2 14.34 15.14 -24.38
CA ASN A 2 13.31 15.15 -25.43
C ASN A 2 12.56 13.81 -25.43
N ALA A 3 11.28 13.80 -25.09
CA ALA A 3 10.41 12.61 -25.07
C ALA A 3 10.36 11.87 -26.42
N SER A 4 10.69 12.55 -27.53
CA SER A 4 10.68 12.00 -28.89
C SER A 4 11.74 10.91 -29.17
N GLN A 5 12.59 10.55 -28.18
CA GLN A 5 13.65 9.55 -28.31
C GLN A 5 13.56 8.42 -27.27
N VAL A 6 12.35 8.08 -26.82
CA VAL A 6 12.10 6.95 -25.89
C VAL A 6 10.97 6.11 -26.46
N PRO A 7 11.11 4.77 -26.49
CA PRO A 7 12.27 3.98 -26.10
C PRO A 7 13.47 4.13 -27.05
N PHE A 8 14.69 3.92 -26.51
CA PHE A 8 15.92 3.91 -27.28
C PHE A 8 16.83 2.77 -26.81
N ILE A 9 17.21 1.87 -27.71
CA ILE A 9 18.09 0.73 -27.44
C ILE A 9 19.32 0.87 -28.33
N GLY A 10 20.42 1.32 -27.75
CA GLY A 10 21.69 1.54 -28.45
C GLY A 10 22.68 0.37 -28.36
N THR A 11 22.43 -0.57 -27.43
CA THR A 11 23.25 -1.78 -27.21
C THR A 11 22.37 -3.01 -27.10
N PRO A 12 22.89 -4.25 -27.32
CA PRO A 12 22.19 -5.47 -26.90
C PRO A 12 21.81 -5.40 -25.41
N LEU A 13 20.75 -6.09 -25.01
CA LEU A 13 20.31 -6.14 -23.61
C LEU A 13 20.62 -7.52 -22.98
N PRO A 14 21.29 -7.55 -21.81
CA PRO A 14 21.92 -6.41 -21.11
C PRO A 14 23.15 -5.92 -21.86
N GLY A 15 23.44 -4.61 -21.77
CA GLY A 15 24.67 -4.03 -22.31
C GLY A 15 25.92 -4.45 -21.51
N PRO A 16 27.13 -4.18 -21.99
CA PRO A 16 28.36 -4.69 -21.37
C PRO A 16 28.58 -4.18 -19.94
N LYS A 17 28.23 -2.93 -19.62
CA LYS A 17 28.34 -2.40 -18.26
C LYS A 17 27.28 -3.02 -17.34
N ALA A 18 26.06 -3.17 -17.84
CA ALA A 18 24.99 -3.83 -17.11
C ALA A 18 25.37 -5.29 -16.83
N GLN A 19 25.90 -6.04 -17.81
CA GLN A 19 26.36 -7.42 -17.62
C GLN A 19 27.41 -7.53 -16.52
N ALA A 20 28.41 -6.66 -16.51
CA ALA A 20 29.46 -6.64 -15.47
C ALA A 20 28.88 -6.37 -14.06
N MET A 21 27.86 -5.50 -13.96
CA MET A 21 27.19 -5.23 -12.69
C MET A 21 26.35 -6.42 -12.23
N LEU A 22 25.64 -7.09 -13.13
CA LEU A 22 24.84 -8.29 -12.81
C LEU A 22 25.72 -9.44 -12.27
N GLU A 23 26.93 -9.63 -12.83
CA GLU A 23 27.87 -10.65 -12.29
C GLU A 23 28.35 -10.28 -10.88
N ARG A 24 28.58 -8.99 -10.60
CA ARG A 24 28.94 -8.54 -9.25
C ARG A 24 27.76 -8.67 -8.26
N GLU A 25 26.56 -8.36 -8.69
CA GLU A 25 25.35 -8.47 -7.87
C GLU A 25 25.13 -9.89 -7.35
N LYS A 26 25.33 -10.91 -8.20
CA LYS A 26 25.23 -12.33 -7.83
C LYS A 26 26.12 -12.74 -6.67
N LEU A 27 27.23 -12.03 -6.47
CA LEU A 27 28.20 -12.35 -5.41
C LEU A 27 27.85 -11.72 -4.06
N TRP A 28 27.12 -10.60 -4.06
CA TRP A 28 26.98 -9.76 -2.87
C TRP A 28 25.54 -9.53 -2.42
N VAL A 29 24.57 -9.67 -3.31
CA VAL A 29 23.15 -9.41 -2.99
C VAL A 29 22.41 -10.73 -2.80
N SER A 30 21.53 -10.77 -1.82
CA SER A 30 20.74 -11.97 -1.53
C SER A 30 19.90 -12.40 -2.73
N GLN A 31 19.86 -13.69 -3.00
CA GLN A 31 19.21 -14.30 -4.17
C GLN A 31 17.68 -14.29 -4.11
N ASN A 32 17.09 -13.89 -2.99
CA ASN A 32 15.63 -13.80 -2.84
C ASN A 32 15.00 -12.60 -3.58
N TYR A 33 15.82 -11.65 -4.05
CA TYR A 33 15.35 -10.57 -4.92
C TYR A 33 15.11 -11.10 -6.32
N VAL A 34 13.86 -11.29 -6.69
CA VAL A 34 13.48 -11.62 -8.07
C VAL A 34 13.71 -10.39 -8.95
N LYS A 35 14.50 -10.57 -10.01
CA LYS A 35 14.74 -9.53 -11.02
C LYS A 35 14.09 -9.98 -12.32
N ASP A 36 12.97 -9.35 -12.68
CA ASP A 36 12.23 -9.69 -13.89
C ASP A 36 12.94 -9.25 -15.17
N TYR A 37 13.81 -8.23 -15.06
CA TYR A 37 14.56 -7.69 -16.21
C TYR A 37 16.05 -7.56 -15.86
N PRO A 38 16.97 -7.85 -16.79
CA PRO A 38 18.40 -7.62 -16.61
C PRO A 38 18.75 -6.13 -16.86
N LEU A 39 17.99 -5.22 -16.24
CA LEU A 39 18.14 -3.78 -16.38
C LEU A 39 18.87 -3.20 -15.17
N VAL A 40 20.00 -2.55 -15.39
CA VAL A 40 20.76 -1.86 -14.35
C VAL A 40 20.60 -0.36 -14.53
N VAL A 41 19.70 0.23 -13.74
CA VAL A 41 19.34 1.65 -13.85
C VAL A 41 20.48 2.53 -13.34
N GLU A 42 20.90 3.51 -14.15
CA GLU A 42 21.85 4.56 -13.76
C GLU A 42 21.10 5.80 -13.23
N LYS A 43 20.05 6.22 -13.93
CA LYS A 43 19.25 7.40 -13.58
C LYS A 43 17.83 7.28 -14.12
N ALA A 44 16.95 8.05 -13.50
CA ALA A 44 15.57 8.15 -13.92
C ALA A 44 15.04 9.58 -13.80
N ALA A 45 14.13 9.99 -14.69
CA ALA A 45 13.46 11.28 -14.64
C ALA A 45 12.08 11.19 -15.28
N GLY A 46 11.03 11.66 -14.60
CA GLY A 46 9.64 11.50 -15.04
C GLY A 46 9.33 10.03 -15.24
N MET A 47 8.99 9.64 -16.49
CA MET A 47 8.65 8.26 -16.85
C MET A 47 9.79 7.54 -17.61
N VAL A 48 11.01 8.07 -17.59
CA VAL A 48 12.12 7.53 -18.36
C VAL A 48 13.21 6.99 -17.45
N LEU A 49 13.55 5.70 -17.63
CA LEU A 49 14.72 5.06 -17.05
C LEU A 49 15.85 5.09 -18.06
N THR A 50 17.08 5.35 -17.59
CA THR A 50 18.31 5.19 -18.38
C THR A 50 19.18 4.15 -17.68
N ASP A 51 19.62 3.13 -18.43
CA ASP A 51 20.55 2.12 -17.90
C ASP A 51 22.00 2.58 -17.96
N LEU A 52 22.92 1.75 -17.42
CA LEU A 52 24.35 2.02 -17.40
C LEU A 52 24.99 2.11 -18.79
N ASP A 53 24.36 1.53 -19.80
CA ASP A 53 24.83 1.49 -21.18
C ASP A 53 24.20 2.58 -22.07
N GLY A 54 23.33 3.41 -21.48
CA GLY A 54 22.68 4.54 -22.14
C GLY A 54 21.38 4.19 -22.87
N ASN A 55 20.88 2.96 -22.73
CA ASN A 55 19.55 2.60 -23.24
C ASN A 55 18.46 3.31 -22.41
N ARG A 56 17.35 3.66 -23.04
CA ARG A 56 16.24 4.38 -22.41
C ARG A 56 14.93 3.63 -22.55
N PHE A 57 14.21 3.55 -21.44
CA PHE A 57 12.98 2.78 -21.31
C PHE A 57 11.86 3.67 -20.76
N LEU A 58 10.62 3.38 -21.15
CA LEU A 58 9.45 3.90 -20.46
C LEU A 58 9.16 3.05 -19.22
N ASP A 59 9.00 3.69 -18.09
CA ASP A 59 8.66 3.03 -16.84
C ASP A 59 7.14 2.96 -16.65
N PHE A 60 6.57 1.77 -16.81
CA PHE A 60 5.19 1.47 -16.46
C PHE A 60 5.04 0.79 -15.10
N ALA A 61 6.15 0.47 -14.42
CA ALA A 61 6.14 -0.17 -13.11
C ALA A 61 6.12 0.82 -11.94
N ALA A 62 6.68 2.02 -12.17
CA ALA A 62 6.79 3.08 -11.15
C ALA A 62 7.38 2.59 -9.81
N GLY A 63 8.34 1.64 -9.84
CA GLY A 63 8.91 1.05 -8.62
C GLY A 63 7.89 0.23 -7.81
N ILE A 64 7.02 -0.51 -8.46
CA ILE A 64 5.86 -1.23 -7.91
C ILE A 64 4.83 -0.25 -7.31
N ALA A 65 4.37 0.69 -8.17
CA ALA A 65 3.38 1.71 -7.85
C ALA A 65 3.81 2.70 -6.74
N VAL A 66 5.11 3.00 -6.65
CA VAL A 66 5.69 3.90 -5.61
C VAL A 66 5.88 5.33 -6.14
N CYS A 67 6.46 5.49 -7.33
CA CYS A 67 6.78 6.81 -7.88
C CYS A 67 5.53 7.48 -8.47
N ALA A 68 4.59 7.88 -7.61
CA ALA A 68 3.30 8.44 -8.02
C ALA A 68 3.43 9.77 -8.79
N THR A 69 4.49 10.55 -8.54
CA THR A 69 4.79 11.81 -9.24
C THR A 69 5.76 11.65 -10.43
N GLY A 70 6.13 10.39 -10.75
CA GLY A 70 7.27 10.10 -11.63
C GLY A 70 8.61 10.21 -10.89
N HIS A 71 9.68 9.77 -11.54
CA HIS A 71 11.02 9.78 -10.97
C HIS A 71 11.56 11.20 -10.85
N CYS A 72 12.18 11.50 -9.71
CA CYS A 72 12.90 12.75 -9.45
C CYS A 72 12.07 14.01 -9.75
N HIS A 73 10.79 14.02 -9.31
CA HIS A 73 9.97 15.22 -9.47
C HIS A 73 10.61 16.43 -8.77
N PRO A 74 10.78 17.59 -9.45
CA PRO A 74 11.56 18.72 -8.92
C PRO A 74 11.10 19.18 -7.52
N LYS A 75 9.80 19.37 -7.29
CA LYS A 75 9.25 19.76 -5.98
C LYS A 75 9.61 18.76 -4.88
N VAL A 76 9.52 17.46 -5.16
CA VAL A 76 9.83 16.40 -4.18
C VAL A 76 11.33 16.37 -3.88
N VAL A 77 12.18 16.45 -4.91
CA VAL A 77 13.64 16.49 -4.75
C VAL A 77 14.07 17.72 -3.95
N GLU A 78 13.49 18.87 -4.24
CA GLU A 78 13.77 20.12 -3.51
C GLU A 78 13.40 20.01 -2.03
N ALA A 79 12.23 19.46 -1.71
CA ALA A 79 11.78 19.25 -0.32
C ALA A 79 12.74 18.33 0.44
N ILE A 80 13.15 17.22 -0.18
CA ILE A 80 14.15 16.29 0.37
C ILE A 80 15.47 17.00 0.66
N GLN A 81 16.00 17.75 -0.31
CA GLN A 81 17.29 18.46 -0.18
C GLN A 81 17.24 19.53 0.91
N LYS A 82 16.19 20.33 0.95
CA LYS A 82 16.00 21.36 1.97
C LYS A 82 15.95 20.75 3.39
N GLN A 83 15.18 19.70 3.57
CA GLN A 83 15.07 19.07 4.88
C GLN A 83 16.36 18.34 5.28
N ALA A 84 16.99 17.62 4.35
CA ALA A 84 18.25 16.92 4.61
C ALA A 84 19.39 17.87 5.04
N ALA A 85 19.38 19.11 4.55
CA ALA A 85 20.32 20.15 4.98
C ALA A 85 20.02 20.73 6.38
N ARG A 86 18.80 20.55 6.90
CA ARG A 86 18.42 21.02 8.26
C ARG A 86 18.73 19.95 9.32
N PHE A 87 18.13 18.78 9.18
CA PHE A 87 18.41 17.56 9.93
C PHE A 87 17.77 16.36 9.22
N ILE A 88 18.45 15.20 9.27
CA ILE A 88 18.02 14.00 8.54
C ILE A 88 17.08 13.13 9.39
N HIS A 89 17.37 13.03 10.69
CA HIS A 89 16.61 12.18 11.60
C HIS A 89 16.58 12.72 13.02
N LEU A 90 15.41 12.66 13.62
CA LEU A 90 15.14 12.69 15.05
C LEU A 90 14.01 11.68 15.32
N CYS A 91 14.09 10.99 16.46
CA CYS A 91 13.07 10.02 16.81
C CYS A 91 11.80 10.73 17.31
N ALA A 92 10.67 10.51 16.63
CA ALA A 92 9.38 11.07 17.01
C ALA A 92 8.83 10.55 18.34
N ILE A 93 9.45 9.48 18.91
CA ILE A 93 9.12 8.99 20.25
C ILE A 93 9.67 9.93 21.33
N ASP A 94 10.84 10.53 21.05
CA ASP A 94 11.57 11.35 22.03
C ASP A 94 11.41 12.84 21.83
N PHE A 95 11.19 13.29 20.57
CA PHE A 95 11.21 14.71 20.21
C PHE A 95 10.03 15.08 19.31
N TYR A 96 9.62 16.35 19.43
CA TYR A 96 8.62 16.96 18.56
C TYR A 96 9.30 17.72 17.41
N TYR A 97 8.74 17.64 16.21
CA TYR A 97 9.14 18.44 15.07
C TYR A 97 7.95 18.69 14.12
N PRO A 98 7.91 19.83 13.42
CA PRO A 98 6.75 20.27 12.65
C PRO A 98 6.32 19.25 11.57
N GLN A 99 7.26 18.66 10.86
CA GLN A 99 7.00 17.82 9.70
C GLN A 99 6.03 16.64 9.97
N VAL A 100 6.15 16.03 11.14
CA VAL A 100 5.25 14.95 11.55
C VAL A 100 3.83 15.48 11.79
N VAL A 101 3.72 16.64 12.42
CA VAL A 101 2.42 17.26 12.72
C VAL A 101 1.72 17.69 11.43
N GLU A 102 2.43 18.43 10.58
CA GLU A 102 1.92 18.96 9.30
C GLU A 102 1.45 17.81 8.38
N LEU A 103 2.25 16.74 8.27
CA LEU A 103 1.84 15.57 7.49
C LEU A 103 0.64 14.84 8.12
N ALA A 104 0.60 14.73 9.46
CA ALA A 104 -0.54 14.10 10.14
C ALA A 104 -1.83 14.88 9.93
N GLU A 105 -1.79 16.21 10.04
CA GLU A 105 -2.93 17.10 9.77
C GLU A 105 -3.41 16.93 8.32
N ARG A 106 -2.46 16.88 7.38
CA ARG A 106 -2.77 16.73 5.96
C ARG A 106 -3.44 15.40 5.65
N LEU A 107 -2.89 14.29 6.16
CA LEU A 107 -3.45 12.95 5.97
C LEU A 107 -4.80 12.79 6.68
N ALA A 108 -4.96 13.36 7.86
CA ALA A 108 -6.23 13.34 8.58
C ALA A 108 -7.34 14.07 7.82
N ALA A 109 -7.00 15.18 7.15
CA ALA A 109 -7.95 15.93 6.32
C ALA A 109 -8.33 15.21 5.03
N LEU A 110 -7.40 14.43 4.43
CA LEU A 110 -7.62 13.69 3.18
C LEU A 110 -8.38 12.37 3.40
N ALA A 111 -8.20 11.73 4.56
CA ALA A 111 -8.75 10.40 4.82
C ALA A 111 -10.29 10.42 4.87
N PRO A 112 -10.97 9.37 4.32
CA PRO A 112 -12.43 9.27 4.28
C PRO A 112 -13.09 9.37 5.66
N GLY A 113 -14.34 9.86 5.70
CA GLY A 113 -15.16 9.99 6.91
C GLY A 113 -14.95 11.28 7.69
N ALA A 114 -15.99 11.73 8.38
CA ALA A 114 -16.06 13.05 9.03
C ALA A 114 -15.46 13.11 10.45
N SER A 115 -15.11 11.96 11.05
CA SER A 115 -14.55 11.91 12.41
C SER A 115 -13.18 12.59 12.47
N ARG A 116 -12.87 13.21 13.63
CA ARG A 116 -11.49 13.64 13.91
C ARG A 116 -10.56 12.42 13.88
N LYS A 117 -9.42 12.55 13.22
CA LYS A 117 -8.47 11.46 13.01
C LYS A 117 -7.12 11.73 13.66
N ARG A 118 -6.41 10.66 13.96
CA ARG A 118 -4.99 10.66 14.31
C ARG A 118 -4.22 9.77 13.35
N VAL A 119 -2.92 10.04 13.25
CA VAL A 119 -2.01 9.33 12.35
C VAL A 119 -0.84 8.76 13.15
N TYR A 120 -0.56 7.49 12.92
CA TYR A 120 0.69 6.85 13.35
C TYR A 120 1.58 6.62 12.13
N PHE A 121 2.87 6.90 12.25
CA PHE A 121 3.84 6.74 11.17
C PHE A 121 4.78 5.55 11.41
N ALA A 122 5.07 4.81 10.33
CA ALA A 122 6.07 3.77 10.25
C ALA A 122 6.85 3.92 8.91
N ASN A 123 7.55 2.86 8.44
CA ASN A 123 8.47 3.00 7.32
C ASN A 123 8.06 2.22 6.07
N SER A 124 7.17 1.25 6.21
CA SER A 124 6.72 0.38 5.14
C SER A 124 5.25 0.00 5.28
N GLY A 125 4.62 -0.42 4.17
CA GLY A 125 3.25 -0.93 4.22
C GLY A 125 3.09 -2.13 5.17
N ALA A 126 4.10 -3.02 5.22
CA ALA A 126 4.08 -4.14 6.15
C ALA A 126 4.04 -3.69 7.62
N GLU A 127 4.84 -2.69 8.01
CA GLU A 127 4.79 -2.10 9.35
C GLU A 127 3.45 -1.39 9.61
N GLY A 128 2.87 -0.74 8.61
CA GLY A 128 1.52 -0.17 8.70
C GLY A 128 0.46 -1.24 8.99
N ILE A 129 0.52 -2.37 8.31
CA ILE A 129 -0.38 -3.51 8.57
C ILE A 129 -0.16 -4.08 9.97
N GLU A 130 1.09 -4.30 10.41
CA GLU A 130 1.39 -4.73 11.79
C GLU A 130 0.79 -3.77 12.83
N THR A 131 0.89 -2.47 12.58
CA THR A 131 0.29 -1.44 13.42
C THR A 131 -1.23 -1.55 13.46
N ALA A 132 -1.87 -1.69 12.29
CA ALA A 132 -3.33 -1.83 12.17
C ALA A 132 -3.84 -3.07 12.90
N LEU A 133 -3.16 -4.23 12.77
CA LEU A 133 -3.50 -5.46 13.47
C LEU A 133 -3.40 -5.31 15.00
N LYS A 134 -2.32 -4.71 15.48
CA LYS A 134 -2.13 -4.45 16.91
C LYS A 134 -3.21 -3.51 17.44
N LEU A 135 -3.52 -2.44 16.70
CA LEU A 135 -4.56 -1.49 17.07
C LEU A 135 -5.93 -2.17 17.14
N ALA A 136 -6.30 -2.93 16.12
CA ALA A 136 -7.57 -3.64 16.07
C ALA A 136 -7.74 -4.59 17.26
N ARG A 137 -6.75 -5.43 17.53
CA ARG A 137 -6.76 -6.34 18.69
C ARG A 137 -6.83 -5.60 20.03
N LEU A 138 -6.06 -4.52 20.19
CA LEU A 138 -6.05 -3.71 21.40
C LEU A 138 -7.42 -3.07 21.67
N ARG A 139 -8.07 -2.55 20.64
CA ARG A 139 -9.32 -1.78 20.78
C ARG A 139 -10.55 -2.63 20.92
N THR A 140 -10.59 -3.78 20.27
CA THR A 140 -11.73 -4.71 20.33
C THR A 140 -11.60 -5.74 21.45
N GLY A 141 -10.39 -6.01 21.94
CA GLY A 141 -10.09 -7.16 22.82
C GLY A 141 -10.23 -8.51 22.13
N ARG A 142 -10.51 -8.54 20.83
CA ARG A 142 -10.70 -9.74 20.02
C ARG A 142 -9.40 -10.17 19.36
N GLN A 143 -9.29 -11.44 18.95
CA GLN A 143 -8.02 -12.00 18.46
C GLN A 143 -8.02 -12.33 16.97
N LYS A 144 -9.17 -12.69 16.40
CA LYS A 144 -9.26 -13.18 15.03
C LYS A 144 -9.20 -12.04 14.02
N ILE A 145 -8.52 -12.31 12.92
CA ILE A 145 -8.43 -11.39 11.78
C ILE A 145 -8.88 -12.14 10.52
N VAL A 146 -9.66 -11.52 9.69
CA VAL A 146 -10.04 -12.05 8.37
C VAL A 146 -9.34 -11.23 7.29
N SER A 147 -8.74 -11.92 6.33
CA SER A 147 -8.16 -11.37 5.10
C SER A 147 -8.77 -12.07 3.88
N CYS A 148 -8.41 -11.63 2.68
CA CYS A 148 -8.93 -12.22 1.45
C CYS A 148 -7.88 -13.09 0.75
N PHE A 149 -8.30 -14.16 0.08
CA PHE A 149 -7.46 -14.82 -0.91
C PHE A 149 -7.08 -13.84 -2.02
N GLY A 150 -5.86 -13.95 -2.53
CA GLY A 150 -5.30 -13.01 -3.50
C GLY A 150 -4.68 -11.77 -2.87
N ALA A 151 -4.88 -11.49 -1.59
CA ALA A 151 -4.37 -10.30 -0.92
C ALA A 151 -2.85 -10.32 -0.74
N PHE A 152 -2.24 -9.12 -0.77
CA PHE A 152 -0.84 -8.90 -0.41
C PHE A 152 -0.71 -7.75 0.58
N HIS A 153 -0.38 -8.08 1.82
CA HIS A 153 -0.29 -7.09 2.91
C HIS A 153 1.14 -6.87 3.43
N GLY A 154 2.10 -7.63 2.95
CA GLY A 154 3.52 -7.48 3.32
C GLY A 154 4.23 -8.80 3.58
N ARG A 155 5.49 -8.69 4.05
CA ARG A 155 6.41 -9.82 4.25
C ARG A 155 6.90 -9.99 5.70
N THR A 156 6.52 -9.12 6.63
CA THR A 156 6.71 -9.37 8.07
C THR A 156 5.76 -10.47 8.53
N MET A 157 6.05 -11.16 9.63
CA MET A 157 5.32 -12.38 10.00
C MET A 157 3.81 -12.15 10.17
N GLY A 158 3.38 -11.04 10.79
CA GLY A 158 1.95 -10.72 10.90
C GLY A 158 1.33 -10.34 9.55
N ALA A 159 1.96 -9.45 8.79
CA ALA A 159 1.48 -9.07 7.46
C ALA A 159 1.52 -10.24 6.47
N LEU A 160 2.54 -11.12 6.56
CA LEU A 160 2.63 -12.34 5.74
C LEU A 160 1.54 -13.34 6.09
N SER A 161 1.08 -13.35 7.33
CA SER A 161 -0.04 -14.21 7.75
C SER A 161 -1.33 -13.88 7.00
N LEU A 162 -1.54 -12.60 6.65
CA LEU A 162 -2.68 -12.13 5.86
C LEU A 162 -2.46 -12.26 4.35
N THR A 163 -1.20 -12.23 3.90
CA THR A 163 -0.85 -12.34 2.48
C THR A 163 -1.20 -13.71 1.94
N ALA A 164 -1.98 -13.78 0.87
CA ALA A 164 -2.45 -15.02 0.23
C ALA A 164 -2.48 -14.91 -1.31
N SER A 165 -1.64 -14.04 -1.89
CA SER A 165 -1.57 -13.84 -3.34
C SER A 165 -0.81 -14.96 -4.06
N LYS A 166 0.28 -15.48 -3.48
CA LYS A 166 1.11 -16.54 -4.08
C LYS A 166 1.66 -17.49 -3.02
N ALA A 167 1.60 -18.79 -3.26
CA ALA A 167 2.13 -19.81 -2.35
C ALA A 167 3.65 -19.63 -2.07
N THR A 168 4.43 -19.23 -3.08
CA THR A 168 5.87 -18.99 -2.96
C THR A 168 6.25 -17.92 -1.96
N GLN A 169 5.33 -17.00 -1.63
CA GLN A 169 5.57 -15.94 -0.65
C GLN A 169 5.47 -16.44 0.80
N ARG A 170 4.82 -17.57 1.02
CA ARG A 170 4.49 -18.16 2.33
C ARG A 170 5.24 -19.46 2.62
N MET A 171 5.59 -20.20 1.59
CA MET A 171 6.15 -21.54 1.70
C MET A 171 7.46 -21.55 2.49
N GLY A 172 7.51 -22.35 3.55
CA GLY A 172 8.69 -22.53 4.41
C GLY A 172 8.84 -21.51 5.56
N TYR A 173 7.91 -20.54 5.70
CA TYR A 173 8.00 -19.49 6.72
C TYR A 173 7.08 -19.68 7.94
N GLY A 174 6.28 -20.76 7.96
CA GLY A 174 5.44 -21.04 9.14
C GLY A 174 6.23 -21.40 10.39
N PRO A 175 5.63 -21.33 11.60
CA PRO A 175 4.23 -20.98 11.85
C PRO A 175 3.94 -19.48 11.70
N PHE A 176 2.76 -19.18 11.15
CA PHE A 176 2.28 -17.81 11.00
C PHE A 176 1.58 -17.31 12.25
N LEU A 177 1.19 -16.02 12.24
CA LEU A 177 0.37 -15.44 13.29
C LEU A 177 -0.93 -16.26 13.44
N PRO A 178 -1.24 -16.77 14.65
CA PRO A 178 -2.46 -17.52 14.89
C PRO A 178 -3.71 -16.64 14.73
N GLU A 179 -4.86 -17.30 14.51
CA GLU A 179 -6.17 -16.67 14.42
C GLU A 179 -6.33 -15.75 13.19
N VAL A 180 -5.63 -16.06 12.11
CA VAL A 180 -5.82 -15.42 10.80
C VAL A 180 -6.60 -16.36 9.88
N HIS A 181 -7.74 -15.91 9.39
CA HIS A 181 -8.63 -16.64 8.51
C HIS A 181 -8.70 -15.95 7.14
N HIS A 182 -8.99 -16.71 6.09
CA HIS A 182 -9.11 -16.15 4.74
C HIS A 182 -10.48 -16.44 4.16
N THR A 183 -11.03 -15.42 3.49
CA THR A 183 -12.27 -15.53 2.71
C THR A 183 -12.02 -15.20 1.24
N HIS A 184 -13.01 -15.43 0.38
CA HIS A 184 -12.87 -15.05 -1.02
C HIS A 184 -12.94 -13.52 -1.21
N PHE A 185 -12.19 -13.02 -2.19
CA PHE A 185 -12.35 -11.69 -2.74
C PHE A 185 -13.27 -11.75 -3.97
N ALA A 186 -13.97 -10.67 -4.29
CA ALA A 186 -14.81 -10.59 -5.49
C ALA A 186 -13.97 -10.41 -6.76
N SER A 187 -13.31 -11.48 -7.19
CA SER A 187 -12.61 -11.54 -8.47
C SER A 187 -13.60 -11.97 -9.57
N CYS A 188 -14.40 -11.01 -10.07
CA CYS A 188 -15.50 -11.32 -10.98
C CYS A 188 -15.05 -11.91 -12.33
N TYR A 189 -13.89 -11.52 -12.83
CA TYR A 189 -13.31 -12.09 -14.07
C TYR A 189 -12.99 -13.61 -13.93
N ARG A 190 -12.58 -14.04 -12.70
CA ARG A 190 -12.35 -15.46 -12.35
C ARG A 190 -13.03 -15.74 -11.03
N CYS A 191 -14.38 -15.80 -11.09
CA CYS A 191 -15.20 -15.93 -9.90
C CYS A 191 -14.86 -17.20 -9.10
N PRO A 192 -14.47 -17.07 -7.82
CA PRO A 192 -14.06 -18.21 -7.01
C PRO A 192 -15.19 -19.20 -6.71
N VAL A 193 -16.44 -18.78 -6.91
CA VAL A 193 -17.64 -19.59 -6.68
C VAL A 193 -18.41 -19.89 -7.98
N GLY A 194 -17.84 -19.54 -9.13
CA GLY A 194 -18.41 -19.87 -10.45
C GLY A 194 -19.72 -19.18 -10.78
N ARG A 195 -19.97 -17.99 -10.22
CA ARG A 195 -21.17 -17.19 -10.51
C ARG A 195 -20.95 -16.24 -11.68
N ASP A 196 -22.03 -15.97 -12.40
CA ASP A 196 -22.08 -14.93 -13.41
C ASP A 196 -22.05 -13.55 -12.73
N PRO A 197 -21.12 -12.66 -13.08
CA PRO A 197 -21.04 -11.32 -12.51
C PRO A 197 -22.31 -10.48 -12.66
N GLU A 198 -23.10 -10.67 -13.71
CA GLU A 198 -24.30 -9.88 -13.94
C GLU A 198 -25.47 -10.25 -13.02
N THR A 199 -25.51 -11.51 -12.57
CA THR A 199 -26.63 -12.05 -11.79
C THR A 199 -26.27 -12.44 -10.37
N CYS A 200 -24.98 -12.40 -9.99
CA CYS A 200 -24.56 -12.83 -8.66
C CYS A 200 -24.92 -11.80 -7.58
N ASP A 201 -25.31 -12.31 -6.39
CA ASP A 201 -25.56 -11.54 -5.16
C ASP A 201 -24.35 -11.63 -4.20
N VAL A 202 -23.17 -11.51 -4.74
CA VAL A 202 -21.90 -11.51 -3.98
C VAL A 202 -21.69 -12.81 -3.16
N GLU A 203 -22.10 -13.98 -3.70
CA GLU A 203 -21.97 -15.28 -3.03
C GLU A 203 -20.52 -15.67 -2.72
N CYS A 204 -19.53 -14.96 -3.23
CA CYS A 204 -18.15 -15.11 -2.78
C CYS A 204 -17.98 -14.79 -1.27
N LEU A 205 -18.89 -14.03 -0.65
CA LEU A 205 -18.92 -13.82 0.80
C LEU A 205 -19.58 -14.96 1.59
N ASP A 206 -20.20 -15.92 0.94
CA ASP A 206 -20.81 -17.07 1.61
C ASP A 206 -19.78 -17.89 2.44
N LEU A 207 -18.53 -17.94 2.02
CA LEU A 207 -17.47 -18.54 2.81
C LEU A 207 -17.30 -17.84 4.16
N LEU A 208 -17.36 -16.51 4.18
CA LEU A 208 -17.29 -15.73 5.42
C LEU A 208 -18.53 -15.96 6.29
N GLU A 209 -19.71 -15.67 5.76
CA GLU A 209 -20.95 -15.61 6.54
C GLU A 209 -21.55 -16.98 6.85
N LYS A 210 -21.54 -17.91 5.88
CA LYS A 210 -22.19 -19.22 6.02
C LYS A 210 -21.25 -20.29 6.56
N THR A 211 -19.92 -20.08 6.48
CA THR A 211 -18.94 -21.07 6.95
C THR A 211 -18.10 -20.52 8.10
N LEU A 212 -17.24 -19.51 7.88
CA LEU A 212 -16.30 -19.04 8.90
C LEU A 212 -17.02 -18.54 10.16
N PHE A 213 -18.04 -17.69 10.02
CA PHE A 213 -18.81 -17.16 11.15
C PHE A 213 -19.49 -18.24 11.99
N LYS A 214 -19.86 -19.36 11.36
CA LYS A 214 -20.60 -20.44 12.02
C LYS A 214 -19.70 -21.57 12.55
N THR A 215 -18.42 -21.57 12.22
CA THR A 215 -17.56 -22.72 12.54
C THR A 215 -16.30 -22.35 13.30
N VAL A 216 -15.41 -21.52 12.72
CA VAL A 216 -14.06 -21.28 13.24
C VAL A 216 -13.78 -19.82 13.59
N ALA A 217 -14.58 -18.89 13.13
CA ALA A 217 -14.39 -17.46 13.35
C ALA A 217 -15.72 -16.76 13.63
N PRO A 218 -16.35 -17.00 14.79
CA PRO A 218 -17.58 -16.32 15.14
C PRO A 218 -17.34 -14.79 15.19
N PRO A 219 -18.30 -13.98 14.71
CA PRO A 219 -18.11 -12.53 14.56
C PRO A 219 -17.65 -11.83 15.83
N GLU A 220 -18.08 -12.32 17.00
CA GLU A 220 -17.75 -11.77 18.33
C GLU A 220 -16.25 -11.89 18.67
N GLU A 221 -15.52 -12.78 18.00
CA GLU A 221 -14.09 -12.99 18.20
C GLU A 221 -13.23 -12.30 17.12
N ILE A 222 -13.85 -11.75 16.07
CA ILE A 222 -13.15 -11.08 14.97
C ILE A 222 -12.86 -9.64 15.34
N ALA A 223 -11.57 -9.28 15.41
CA ALA A 223 -11.10 -7.93 15.66
C ALA A 223 -11.24 -7.05 14.42
N ALA A 224 -10.87 -7.59 13.25
CA ALA A 224 -10.91 -6.84 12.00
C ALA A 224 -11.05 -7.74 10.76
N ILE A 225 -11.61 -7.14 9.71
CA ILE A 225 -11.51 -7.61 8.33
C ILE A 225 -10.58 -6.65 7.59
N VAL A 226 -9.56 -7.20 6.91
CA VAL A 226 -8.57 -6.45 6.15
C VAL A 226 -8.82 -6.65 4.66
N VAL A 227 -9.01 -5.55 3.93
CA VAL A 227 -9.25 -5.59 2.48
C VAL A 227 -8.39 -4.57 1.75
N GLU A 228 -7.93 -4.92 0.56
CA GLU A 228 -7.49 -3.95 -0.43
C GLU A 228 -8.73 -3.49 -1.20
N PRO A 229 -9.08 -2.20 -1.27
CA PRO A 229 -10.26 -1.75 -2.06
C PRO A 229 -10.15 -2.14 -3.54
N VAL A 230 -8.91 -2.22 -4.04
CA VAL A 230 -8.54 -2.85 -5.32
C VAL A 230 -7.33 -3.73 -5.04
N GLN A 231 -7.43 -5.04 -5.24
CA GLN A 231 -6.27 -5.92 -5.06
C GLN A 231 -5.20 -5.62 -6.10
N GLY A 232 -3.97 -5.36 -5.64
CA GLY A 232 -2.83 -5.08 -6.51
C GLY A 232 -2.11 -6.35 -6.97
N GLU A 233 -1.31 -6.95 -6.09
CA GLU A 233 -0.48 -8.16 -6.37
C GLU A 233 -1.32 -9.38 -6.77
N GLY A 234 -2.56 -9.46 -6.33
CA GLY A 234 -3.53 -10.50 -6.71
C GLY A 234 -4.00 -10.43 -8.16
N GLY A 235 -3.67 -9.36 -8.90
CA GLY A 235 -3.97 -9.23 -10.33
C GLY A 235 -4.77 -7.99 -10.73
N TYR A 236 -4.66 -6.89 -10.01
CA TYR A 236 -5.43 -5.66 -10.22
C TYR A 236 -6.94 -5.92 -10.26
N CYS A 237 -7.41 -6.66 -9.26
CA CYS A 237 -8.80 -7.05 -9.18
C CYS A 237 -9.64 -5.91 -8.60
N VAL A 238 -10.55 -5.37 -9.40
CA VAL A 238 -11.55 -4.38 -8.97
C VAL A 238 -12.81 -5.14 -8.58
N PRO A 239 -13.28 -5.07 -7.32
CA PRO A 239 -14.47 -5.77 -6.90
C PRO A 239 -15.73 -5.05 -7.37
N LYS A 240 -16.86 -5.74 -7.34
CA LYS A 240 -18.17 -5.08 -7.38
C LYS A 240 -18.33 -4.21 -6.14
N ARG A 241 -19.03 -3.07 -6.29
CA ARG A 241 -19.34 -2.16 -5.17
C ARG A 241 -20.05 -2.88 -4.03
N GLU A 242 -21.02 -3.72 -4.36
CA GLU A 242 -21.85 -4.50 -3.43
C GLU A 242 -21.01 -5.41 -2.52
N PHE A 243 -19.84 -5.86 -2.98
CA PHE A 243 -18.92 -6.64 -2.16
C PHE A 243 -18.36 -5.84 -1.00
N LEU A 244 -17.87 -4.64 -1.26
CA LEU A 244 -17.33 -3.76 -0.21
C LEU A 244 -18.45 -3.21 0.69
N ASP A 245 -19.58 -2.87 0.11
CA ASP A 245 -20.77 -2.42 0.86
C ASP A 245 -21.23 -3.50 1.86
N ARG A 246 -21.27 -4.78 1.44
CA ARG A 246 -21.63 -5.90 2.32
C ARG A 246 -20.58 -6.17 3.39
N ILE A 247 -19.29 -6.12 3.07
CA ILE A 247 -18.21 -6.21 4.08
C ILE A 247 -18.37 -5.08 5.13
N ALA A 248 -18.57 -3.84 4.68
CA ALA A 248 -18.77 -2.72 5.59
C ALA A 248 -20.00 -2.88 6.47
N ALA A 249 -21.10 -3.39 5.89
CA ALA A 249 -22.32 -3.68 6.65
C ALA A 249 -22.11 -4.76 7.73
N LEU A 250 -21.43 -5.87 7.39
CA LEU A 250 -21.07 -6.93 8.34
C LEU A 250 -20.14 -6.42 9.44
N CYS A 251 -19.15 -5.62 9.10
CA CYS A 251 -18.27 -5.00 10.08
C CYS A 251 -19.06 -4.15 11.08
N LYS A 252 -19.94 -3.30 10.58
CA LYS A 252 -20.81 -2.45 11.41
C LYS A 252 -21.77 -3.26 12.28
N GLU A 253 -22.43 -4.28 11.72
CA GLU A 253 -23.41 -5.11 12.44
C GLU A 253 -22.77 -5.84 13.62
N HIS A 254 -21.55 -6.36 13.45
CA HIS A 254 -20.89 -7.18 14.44
C HIS A 254 -19.82 -6.44 15.27
N GLY A 255 -19.63 -5.13 15.03
CA GLY A 255 -18.59 -4.35 15.70
C GLY A 255 -17.18 -4.85 15.38
N ILE A 256 -16.98 -5.31 14.14
CA ILE A 256 -15.69 -5.71 13.58
C ILE A 256 -15.07 -4.47 12.94
N LEU A 257 -13.77 -4.23 13.11
CA LEU A 257 -13.11 -3.09 12.48
C LEU A 257 -12.81 -3.39 11.01
N LEU A 258 -13.13 -2.43 10.14
CA LEU A 258 -12.77 -2.48 8.73
C LEU A 258 -11.41 -1.81 8.52
N ILE A 259 -10.42 -2.58 8.09
CA ILE A 259 -9.09 -2.08 7.71
C ILE A 259 -9.00 -2.03 6.20
N ALA A 260 -8.84 -0.85 5.62
CA ALA A 260 -8.54 -0.69 4.21
C ALA A 260 -7.02 -0.57 3.99
N ASP A 261 -6.46 -1.50 3.23
CA ASP A 261 -5.07 -1.45 2.77
C ASP A 261 -5.00 -0.68 1.45
N GLU A 262 -4.71 0.60 1.55
CA GLU A 262 -4.48 1.52 0.42
C GLU A 262 -2.99 1.70 0.09
N VAL A 263 -2.16 0.78 0.54
CA VAL A 263 -0.70 0.82 0.31
C VAL A 263 -0.39 0.87 -1.18
N GLN A 264 -1.12 0.14 -2.02
CA GLN A 264 -0.91 0.17 -3.46
C GLN A 264 -1.94 1.01 -4.22
N SER A 265 -3.18 1.03 -3.79
CA SER A 265 -4.29 1.69 -4.48
C SER A 265 -4.41 3.18 -4.20
N GLY A 266 -3.79 3.68 -3.12
CA GLY A 266 -3.83 5.07 -2.73
C GLY A 266 -2.94 6.02 -3.57
N PHE A 267 -2.96 7.27 -3.18
CA PHE A 267 -2.17 8.36 -3.75
C PHE A 267 -2.28 8.50 -5.26
N GLY A 268 -3.51 8.64 -5.74
CA GLY A 268 -3.82 8.93 -7.14
C GLY A 268 -3.79 7.72 -8.08
N ARG A 269 -3.37 6.53 -7.61
CA ARG A 269 -3.16 5.36 -8.48
C ARG A 269 -4.39 4.95 -9.28
N THR A 270 -5.57 5.12 -8.72
CA THR A 270 -6.85 4.74 -9.34
C THR A 270 -7.63 5.92 -9.95
N GLY A 271 -7.03 7.13 -9.99
CA GLY A 271 -7.70 8.35 -10.44
C GLY A 271 -8.53 9.05 -9.35
N LYS A 272 -8.40 8.62 -8.11
CA LYS A 272 -8.85 9.29 -6.87
C LYS A 272 -7.70 9.32 -5.90
N MET A 273 -7.72 10.19 -4.89
CA MET A 273 -6.66 10.19 -3.87
C MET A 273 -6.57 8.83 -3.19
N PHE A 274 -7.71 8.23 -2.83
CA PHE A 274 -7.82 6.87 -2.31
C PHE A 274 -8.84 6.05 -3.10
N ALA A 275 -8.58 4.75 -3.29
CA ALA A 275 -9.52 3.86 -3.99
C ALA A 275 -10.84 3.69 -3.25
N CYS A 276 -10.86 3.82 -1.92
CA CYS A 276 -12.07 3.87 -1.11
C CYS A 276 -13.11 4.86 -1.63
N GLU A 277 -12.69 6.00 -2.20
CA GLU A 277 -13.58 7.03 -2.72
C GLU A 277 -14.46 6.55 -3.88
N HIS A 278 -13.97 5.60 -4.71
CA HIS A 278 -14.77 5.04 -5.80
C HIS A 278 -16.00 4.28 -5.30
N PHE A 279 -15.89 3.75 -4.09
CA PHE A 279 -16.92 2.90 -3.48
C PHE A 279 -17.73 3.65 -2.39
N GLY A 280 -17.32 4.86 -2.00
CA GLY A 280 -17.87 5.53 -0.82
C GLY A 280 -17.57 4.77 0.47
N LEU A 281 -16.46 4.05 0.53
CA LEU A 281 -16.06 3.25 1.67
C LEU A 281 -15.37 4.13 2.71
N GLU A 282 -15.85 4.08 3.95
CA GLU A 282 -15.26 4.75 5.10
C GLU A 282 -14.70 3.69 6.06
N PRO A 283 -13.42 3.32 5.95
CA PRO A 283 -12.81 2.32 6.83
C PRO A 283 -12.56 2.89 8.23
N ASP A 284 -12.56 2.01 9.24
CA ASP A 284 -12.16 2.36 10.61
C ASP A 284 -10.65 2.65 10.70
N ILE A 285 -9.85 1.91 9.93
CA ILE A 285 -8.40 2.05 9.85
C ILE A 285 -7.99 2.08 8.39
N LEU A 286 -7.26 3.12 8.00
CA LEU A 286 -6.69 3.29 6.67
C LEU A 286 -5.17 3.12 6.72
N VAL A 287 -4.62 2.20 5.93
CA VAL A 287 -3.16 1.94 5.86
C VAL A 287 -2.61 2.47 4.55
N LEU A 288 -1.59 3.33 4.65
CA LEU A 288 -1.00 4.09 3.56
C LEU A 288 0.51 3.87 3.49
N ALA A 289 1.09 3.77 2.29
CA ALA A 289 2.53 3.73 2.03
C ALA A 289 2.82 3.99 0.54
N LYS A 290 3.88 3.38 -0.01
CA LYS A 290 4.25 3.44 -1.44
C LYS A 290 4.16 4.85 -2.04
N GLY A 291 3.03 5.18 -2.68
CA GLY A 291 2.81 6.47 -3.36
C GLY A 291 2.86 7.70 -2.47
N ILE A 292 2.77 7.55 -1.15
CA ILE A 292 2.70 8.65 -0.17
C ILE A 292 3.86 9.65 -0.29
N ALA A 293 5.09 9.19 -0.58
CA ALA A 293 6.29 10.02 -0.60
C ALA A 293 7.16 9.82 -1.85
N SER A 294 6.58 9.32 -2.94
CA SER A 294 7.20 9.15 -4.27
C SER A 294 8.60 8.54 -4.25
N GLY A 295 8.86 7.60 -3.33
CA GLY A 295 10.12 6.86 -3.25
C GLY A 295 10.79 6.88 -1.88
N MET A 296 10.51 7.85 -1.00
CA MET A 296 11.02 7.85 0.36
C MET A 296 10.25 6.86 1.24
N PRO A 297 10.96 6.04 2.07
CA PRO A 297 10.33 5.08 2.96
C PRO A 297 9.50 5.79 4.05
N ILE A 298 8.20 5.60 4.00
CA ILE A 298 7.25 6.02 5.02
C ILE A 298 5.94 5.27 4.83
N SER A 299 5.24 5.01 5.92
CA SER A 299 3.84 4.58 5.94
C SER A 299 3.08 5.31 7.02
N ALA A 300 1.76 5.37 6.85
CA ALA A 300 0.86 5.98 7.81
C ALA A 300 -0.33 5.06 8.08
N VAL A 301 -0.75 5.01 9.32
CA VAL A 301 -2.00 4.39 9.74
C VAL A 301 -2.90 5.49 10.27
N VAL A 302 -4.04 5.67 9.64
CA VAL A 302 -5.02 6.72 9.97
C VAL A 302 -6.25 6.06 10.56
N ALA A 303 -6.70 6.53 11.70
CA ALA A 303 -7.93 6.09 12.35
C ALA A 303 -8.58 7.25 13.14
N SER A 304 -9.82 7.07 13.60
CA SER A 304 -10.46 8.07 14.44
C SER A 304 -9.68 8.32 15.72
N ASP A 305 -9.79 9.53 16.28
CA ASP A 305 -9.19 9.90 17.57
C ASP A 305 -9.60 8.93 18.69
N GLU A 306 -10.84 8.49 18.68
CA GLU A 306 -11.36 7.50 19.62
C GLU A 306 -10.69 6.13 19.47
N LEU A 307 -10.46 5.66 18.23
CA LEU A 307 -9.87 4.37 17.95
C LEU A 307 -8.35 4.40 18.18
N MET A 308 -7.64 5.48 17.80
CA MET A 308 -6.19 5.63 17.88
C MET A 308 -5.72 5.91 19.32
N GLN A 309 -6.12 5.07 20.26
CA GLN A 309 -5.77 5.18 21.66
C GLN A 309 -4.79 4.04 22.06
N TRP A 310 -3.53 4.40 22.26
CA TRP A 310 -2.47 3.51 22.71
C TRP A 310 -2.11 3.78 24.17
N ARG A 311 -1.61 2.77 24.86
CA ARG A 311 -0.83 3.02 26.08
C ARG A 311 0.48 3.70 25.69
N SER A 312 0.90 4.69 26.46
CA SER A 312 2.20 5.33 26.22
C SER A 312 3.31 4.28 26.16
N GLY A 313 4.15 4.34 25.11
CA GLY A 313 5.20 3.34 24.84
C GLY A 313 4.70 1.98 24.35
N GLY A 314 3.41 1.76 24.17
CA GLY A 314 2.84 0.47 23.75
C GLY A 314 3.13 0.11 22.29
N HIS A 315 3.43 1.08 21.46
CA HIS A 315 3.85 0.91 20.07
C HIS A 315 4.73 2.08 19.64
N GLY A 316 5.72 1.84 18.80
CA GLY A 316 6.65 2.87 18.37
C GLY A 316 7.55 2.39 17.22
N SER A 317 8.19 3.33 16.56
CA SER A 317 9.16 3.11 15.50
C SER A 317 10.26 4.16 15.56
N THR A 318 11.52 3.74 15.58
CA THR A 318 12.66 4.66 15.60
C THR A 318 12.66 5.61 14.40
N PHE A 319 12.37 5.09 13.21
CA PHE A 319 12.41 5.85 11.96
C PHE A 319 11.03 6.31 11.47
N GLY A 320 9.95 5.89 12.12
CA GLY A 320 8.58 6.28 11.74
C GLY A 320 8.40 7.79 11.84
N GLY A 321 7.87 8.41 10.77
CA GLY A 321 7.77 9.85 10.68
C GLY A 321 9.10 10.56 10.41
N ASN A 322 10.08 9.89 9.77
CA ASN A 322 11.35 10.54 9.39
C ASN A 322 11.10 11.89 8.71
N PRO A 323 11.75 12.98 9.16
CA PRO A 323 11.44 14.34 8.68
C PRO A 323 11.69 14.53 7.18
N VAL A 324 12.70 13.88 6.60
CA VAL A 324 12.95 13.93 5.15
C VAL A 324 11.84 13.22 4.38
N SER A 325 11.37 12.08 4.90
CA SER A 325 10.23 11.36 4.30
C SER A 325 8.92 12.12 4.47
N CYS A 326 8.72 12.83 5.59
CA CYS A 326 7.52 13.67 5.79
C CYS A 326 7.47 14.83 4.79
N GLU A 327 8.58 15.53 4.59
CA GLU A 327 8.66 16.63 3.61
C GLU A 327 8.46 16.12 2.17
N ALA A 328 9.04 14.96 1.85
CA ALA A 328 8.79 14.30 0.56
C ALA A 328 7.31 13.96 0.38
N ALA A 329 6.63 13.50 1.44
CA ALA A 329 5.21 13.17 1.42
C ALA A 329 4.33 14.41 1.25
N LEU A 330 4.61 15.50 1.97
CA LEU A 330 3.91 16.77 1.83
C LEU A 330 4.03 17.30 0.39
N ALA A 331 5.24 17.35 -0.16
CA ALA A 331 5.47 17.76 -1.54
C ALA A 331 4.79 16.83 -2.56
N THR A 332 4.74 15.52 -2.28
CA THR A 332 4.05 14.54 -3.13
C THR A 332 2.55 14.81 -3.16
N ILE A 333 1.93 15.03 -2.00
CA ILE A 333 0.49 15.33 -1.90
C ILE A 333 0.15 16.60 -2.69
N GLU A 334 0.94 17.68 -2.54
CA GLU A 334 0.74 18.91 -3.31
C GLU A 334 0.78 18.66 -4.84
N VAL A 335 1.77 17.90 -5.30
CA VAL A 335 1.92 17.59 -6.73
C VAL A 335 0.75 16.72 -7.24
N LEU A 336 0.26 15.79 -6.43
CA LEU A 336 -0.89 14.96 -6.80
C LEU A 336 -2.16 15.80 -6.93
N GLU A 337 -2.42 16.71 -6.00
CA GLU A 337 -3.57 17.60 -6.01
C GLU A 337 -3.49 18.67 -7.12
N ASP A 338 -2.28 19.05 -7.54
CA ASP A 338 -2.02 19.96 -8.66
C ASP A 338 -2.25 19.29 -10.05
N GLY A 339 -3.20 18.34 -10.12
CA GLY A 339 -3.74 17.76 -11.34
C GLY A 339 -3.22 16.36 -11.71
N LEU A 340 -2.29 15.75 -10.96
CA LEU A 340 -1.84 14.39 -11.32
C LEU A 340 -2.89 13.31 -11.01
N VAL A 341 -3.74 13.51 -10.02
CA VAL A 341 -4.88 12.61 -9.76
C VAL A 341 -5.84 12.62 -10.95
N ASP A 342 -6.19 13.79 -11.44
CA ASP A 342 -7.06 13.96 -12.64
C ASP A 342 -6.40 13.40 -13.90
N ASN A 343 -5.08 13.60 -14.05
CA ASN A 343 -4.33 13.00 -15.14
C ASN A 343 -4.37 11.47 -15.09
N ALA A 344 -4.23 10.87 -13.89
CA ALA A 344 -4.31 9.42 -13.73
C ALA A 344 -5.70 8.89 -14.12
N ALA A 345 -6.79 9.58 -13.74
CA ALA A 345 -8.14 9.23 -14.14
C ALA A 345 -8.29 9.29 -15.67
N LYS A 346 -7.91 10.41 -16.28
CA LYS A 346 -8.03 10.63 -17.73
C LYS A 346 -7.20 9.62 -18.54
N MET A 347 -5.97 9.34 -18.12
CA MET A 347 -5.10 8.38 -18.83
C MET A 347 -5.55 6.94 -18.59
N GLY A 348 -6.10 6.62 -17.43
CA GLY A 348 -6.71 5.33 -17.15
C GLY A 348 -7.90 5.05 -18.08
N ASP A 349 -8.77 6.02 -18.28
CA ASP A 349 -9.90 5.89 -19.21
C ASP A 349 -9.44 5.81 -20.70
N TYR A 350 -8.36 6.49 -21.04
CA TYR A 350 -7.77 6.40 -22.39
C TYR A 350 -7.16 5.02 -22.68
N LEU A 351 -6.60 4.35 -21.63
CA LEU A 351 -5.93 3.05 -21.79
C LEU A 351 -6.91 1.85 -21.78
N LYS A 352 -8.12 2.03 -21.27
CA LYS A 352 -9.20 1.02 -21.30
C LYS A 352 -9.79 0.89 -22.72
#